data_ed90aa16d7d15ec7b4a4184348b7ce19
#
_entry.id   ed90aa16d7d15ec7b4a4184348b7ce19
#
_cell.length_a   1.000
_cell.length_b   1.000
_cell.length_c   1.000
_cell.angle_alpha   90.00
_cell.angle_beta   90.00
_cell.angle_gamma   90.00
#
_symmetry.space_group_name_H-M   'P 1'
#
loop_
_entity.id
_entity.type
_entity.pdbx_description
1 polymer ?
#
loop_
_entity_poly.entity_id
_entity_poly.type
_entity_poly.pdbx_seq_one_letter_code
_entity_poly.pdbx_strand_id
1 'polypeptide(L)'
;QFDECPPYHGGRDYTARSMEMCMRWGDRSLKKFEEGHNGKQVLYGIVQGGVFSDLRRYSAEYVADRPFFGTAIGGCLGGSDEEMIEVVDASIAGSDPSRPVHFLGIGKIKDVFRFVRMGIDTFDCVIPTRLARHGAAFIKGQPGETITLKNARYRDDPEPLDPGNGIKASA
;
A
#
# COMPACT_ATOMS: atom_id res chain seq x y z
N GLN A 1 0.63 -5.26 12.51
CA GLN A 1 1.77 -6.03 13.05
C GLN A 1 3.10 -5.38 12.71
N PHE A 2 4.19 -5.84 13.34
CA PHE A 2 5.56 -5.53 12.89
C PHE A 2 5.95 -6.38 11.69
N ASP A 3 6.74 -5.80 10.79
CA ASP A 3 7.27 -6.48 9.62
C ASP A 3 8.71 -6.05 9.29
N GLU A 4 9.37 -6.85 8.48
CA GLU A 4 10.61 -6.52 7.81
C GLU A 4 10.36 -6.51 6.30
N CYS A 5 10.76 -5.43 5.64
CA CYS A 5 10.71 -5.32 4.20
C CYS A 5 12.07 -5.73 3.61
N PRO A 6 12.24 -6.98 3.13
CA PRO A 6 13.49 -7.40 2.54
C PRO A 6 13.80 -6.58 1.28
N PRO A 7 15.08 -6.25 1.01
CA PRO A 7 15.46 -5.53 -0.19
C PRO A 7 15.22 -6.37 -1.45
N TYR A 8 14.94 -5.71 -2.57
CA TYR A 8 14.66 -6.38 -3.85
C TYR A 8 15.74 -7.43 -4.24
N HIS A 9 17.01 -7.11 -3.99
CA HIS A 9 18.14 -8.00 -4.30
C HIS A 9 18.54 -8.96 -3.17
N GLY A 10 17.72 -9.08 -2.13
CA GLY A 10 18.03 -9.89 -0.94
C GLY A 10 18.08 -11.41 -1.19
N GLY A 11 17.62 -11.86 -2.34
CA GLY A 11 17.56 -13.27 -2.71
C GLY A 11 16.43 -14.04 -1.98
N ARG A 12 16.08 -15.20 -2.53
CA ARG A 12 14.91 -15.98 -2.08
C ARG A 12 15.04 -16.48 -0.63
N ASP A 13 16.20 -17.00 -0.26
CA ASP A 13 16.40 -17.59 1.06
C ASP A 13 16.32 -16.53 2.17
N TYR A 14 16.88 -15.35 1.95
CA TYR A 14 16.73 -14.25 2.89
C TYR A 14 15.28 -13.81 2.99
N THR A 15 14.61 -13.64 1.85
CA THR A 15 13.19 -13.25 1.80
C THR A 15 12.29 -14.24 2.53
N ALA A 16 12.52 -15.55 2.38
CA ALA A 16 11.78 -16.59 3.09
C ALA A 16 11.97 -16.50 4.61
N ARG A 17 13.22 -16.36 5.10
CA ARG A 17 13.49 -16.20 6.53
C ARG A 17 12.89 -14.93 7.11
N SER A 18 12.95 -13.81 6.37
CA SER A 18 12.33 -12.54 6.75
C SER A 18 10.81 -12.67 6.84
N MET A 19 10.19 -13.30 5.84
CA MET A 19 8.75 -13.59 5.82
C MET A 19 8.32 -14.42 7.05
N GLU A 20 9.01 -15.52 7.33
CA GLU A 20 8.72 -16.37 8.51
C GLU A 20 8.89 -15.60 9.84
N MET A 21 9.88 -14.70 9.92
CA MET A 21 10.05 -13.83 11.07
C MET A 21 8.85 -12.88 11.23
N CYS A 22 8.38 -12.27 10.13
CA CYS A 22 7.18 -11.42 10.12
C CYS A 22 5.92 -12.20 10.55
N MET A 23 5.79 -13.47 10.14
CA MET A 23 4.70 -14.36 10.57
C MET A 23 4.72 -14.57 12.10
N ARG A 24 5.88 -14.89 12.68
CA ARG A 24 6.02 -15.00 14.15
C ARG A 24 5.71 -13.69 14.88
N TRP A 25 6.07 -12.56 14.29
CA TRP A 25 5.69 -11.24 14.84
C TRP A 25 4.18 -10.98 14.71
N GLY A 26 3.54 -11.50 13.66
CA GLY A 26 2.10 -11.47 13.50
C GLY A 26 1.38 -12.18 14.64
N ASP A 27 1.81 -13.41 15.00
CA ASP A 27 1.24 -14.16 16.13
C ASP A 27 1.41 -13.41 17.47
N ARG A 28 2.58 -12.81 17.69
CA ARG A 28 2.82 -11.99 18.90
C ARG A 28 1.95 -10.74 18.93
N SER A 29 1.75 -10.11 17.75
CA SER A 29 0.89 -8.92 17.62
C SER A 29 -0.56 -9.26 17.89
N LEU A 30 -1.07 -10.37 17.33
CA LEU A 30 -2.42 -10.88 17.60
C LEU A 30 -2.64 -11.12 19.09
N LYS A 31 -1.74 -11.89 19.72
CA LYS A 31 -1.82 -12.16 21.16
C LYS A 31 -1.91 -10.86 21.98
N LYS A 32 -1.04 -9.89 21.66
CA LYS A 32 -1.03 -8.62 22.39
C LYS A 32 -2.25 -7.76 22.10
N PHE A 33 -2.77 -7.83 20.87
CA PHE A 33 -3.99 -7.14 20.49
C PHE A 33 -5.20 -7.69 21.25
N GLU A 34 -5.35 -9.02 21.33
CA GLU A 34 -6.43 -9.70 22.06
C GLU A 34 -6.44 -9.34 23.56
N GLU A 35 -5.25 -9.20 24.17
CA GLU A 35 -5.11 -8.82 25.57
C GLU A 35 -5.48 -7.36 25.87
N GLY A 36 -5.39 -6.46 24.91
CA GLY A 36 -5.40 -5.02 25.18
C GLY A 36 -6.30 -4.13 24.31
N HIS A 37 -7.00 -4.69 23.30
CA HIS A 37 -7.87 -3.85 22.46
C HIS A 37 -9.18 -3.47 23.18
N ASN A 38 -9.72 -2.31 22.84
CA ASN A 38 -10.94 -1.76 23.44
C ASN A 38 -12.21 -1.95 22.57
N GLY A 39 -12.16 -2.82 21.57
CA GLY A 39 -13.23 -3.07 20.61
C GLY A 39 -13.40 -2.01 19.51
N LYS A 40 -12.60 -0.94 19.53
CA LYS A 40 -12.63 0.15 18.51
C LYS A 40 -11.48 0.08 17.52
N GLN A 41 -10.61 -0.90 17.65
CA GLN A 41 -9.43 -1.09 16.82
C GLN A 41 -9.52 -2.42 16.09
N VAL A 42 -8.84 -2.52 14.98
CA VAL A 42 -8.67 -3.75 14.21
C VAL A 42 -7.18 -3.96 13.90
N LEU A 43 -6.80 -5.20 13.68
CA LEU A 43 -5.43 -5.57 13.34
C LEU A 43 -5.38 -6.27 11.99
N TYR A 44 -4.58 -5.74 11.07
CA TYR A 44 -4.28 -6.39 9.80
C TYR A 44 -3.05 -7.28 9.91
N GLY A 45 -3.10 -8.44 9.27
CA GLY A 45 -1.93 -9.28 9.01
C GLY A 45 -1.19 -8.79 7.78
N ILE A 46 0.14 -8.76 7.82
CA ILE A 46 0.96 -8.29 6.70
C ILE A 46 1.51 -9.48 5.93
N VAL A 47 1.22 -9.51 4.63
CA VAL A 47 1.76 -10.48 3.67
C VAL A 47 3.12 -9.99 3.19
N GLN A 48 4.14 -10.84 3.36
CA GLN A 48 5.50 -10.66 2.86
C GLN A 48 5.83 -11.76 1.84
N GLY A 49 7.03 -11.76 1.26
CA GLY A 49 7.47 -12.79 0.30
C GLY A 49 8.25 -12.22 -0.88
N GLY A 50 8.57 -10.90 -0.87
CA GLY A 50 9.31 -10.24 -1.95
C GLY A 50 8.57 -10.35 -3.28
N VAL A 51 9.30 -10.70 -4.33
CA VAL A 51 8.76 -10.94 -5.69
C VAL A 51 8.49 -12.44 -5.96
N PHE A 52 8.54 -13.28 -4.95
CA PHE A 52 8.36 -14.73 -5.10
C PHE A 52 6.90 -15.10 -4.86
N SER A 53 6.18 -15.44 -5.93
CA SER A 53 4.73 -15.71 -5.91
C SER A 53 4.33 -16.85 -4.97
N ASP A 54 5.16 -17.89 -4.85
CA ASP A 54 4.93 -19.00 -3.91
C ASP A 54 5.03 -18.55 -2.44
N LEU A 55 6.02 -17.71 -2.11
CA LEU A 55 6.16 -17.14 -0.77
C LEU A 55 5.02 -16.17 -0.46
N ARG A 56 4.60 -15.35 -1.43
CA ARG A 56 3.45 -14.44 -1.30
C ARG A 56 2.18 -15.20 -0.96
N ARG A 57 1.89 -16.24 -1.73
CA ARG A 57 0.71 -17.08 -1.50
C ARG A 57 0.76 -17.73 -0.12
N TYR A 58 1.88 -18.36 0.23
CA TYR A 58 2.06 -18.99 1.54
C TYR A 58 1.87 -18.00 2.69
N SER A 59 2.44 -16.80 2.58
CA SER A 59 2.26 -15.73 3.57
C SER A 59 0.80 -15.26 3.67
N ALA A 60 0.10 -15.17 2.54
CA ALA A 60 -1.31 -14.76 2.51
C ALA A 60 -2.22 -15.81 3.14
N GLU A 61 -2.03 -17.09 2.83
CA GLU A 61 -2.74 -18.22 3.45
C GLU A 61 -2.50 -18.26 4.98
N TYR A 62 -1.25 -18.01 5.41
CA TYR A 62 -0.94 -17.88 6.83
C TYR A 62 -1.73 -16.77 7.52
N VAL A 63 -1.91 -15.61 6.88
CA VAL A 63 -2.72 -14.50 7.40
C VAL A 63 -4.20 -14.86 7.39
N ALA A 64 -4.69 -15.50 6.32
CA ALA A 64 -6.08 -15.93 6.18
C ALA A 64 -6.52 -16.93 7.27
N ASP A 65 -5.64 -17.85 7.67
CA ASP A 65 -5.88 -18.85 8.71
C ASP A 65 -5.92 -18.26 10.15
N ARG A 66 -5.69 -16.96 10.31
CA ARG A 66 -5.63 -16.28 11.62
C ARG A 66 -6.71 -15.24 11.78
N PRO A 67 -7.08 -14.87 13.02
CA PRO A 67 -8.15 -13.91 13.29
C PRO A 67 -7.72 -12.46 13.06
N PHE A 68 -6.97 -12.18 12.00
CA PHE A 68 -6.77 -10.81 11.54
C PHE A 68 -8.07 -10.25 10.95
N PHE A 69 -8.28 -8.96 11.12
CA PHE A 69 -9.41 -8.28 10.52
C PHE A 69 -9.34 -8.24 8.99
N GLY A 70 -8.16 -8.12 8.45
CA GLY A 70 -7.91 -8.04 7.01
C GLY A 70 -6.47 -8.37 6.66
N THR A 71 -6.17 -8.39 5.39
CA THR A 71 -4.85 -8.63 4.81
C THR A 71 -4.23 -7.31 4.38
N ALA A 72 -2.97 -7.07 4.73
CA ALA A 72 -2.18 -5.95 4.21
C ALA A 72 -1.05 -6.48 3.33
N ILE A 73 -0.96 -6.03 2.09
CA ILE A 73 0.12 -6.40 1.17
C ILE A 73 1.28 -5.44 1.39
N GLY A 74 2.39 -5.95 1.90
CA GLY A 74 3.59 -5.18 2.25
C GLY A 74 4.85 -5.67 1.56
N GLY A 75 5.99 -5.05 1.93
CA GLY A 75 7.30 -5.44 1.49
C GLY A 75 7.68 -4.97 0.09
N CYS A 76 8.69 -5.63 -0.50
CA CYS A 76 9.15 -5.32 -1.84
C CYS A 76 8.11 -5.76 -2.89
N LEU A 77 7.73 -4.84 -3.75
CA LEU A 77 6.68 -5.02 -4.77
C LEU A 77 7.25 -5.22 -6.18
N GLY A 78 8.56 -5.46 -6.31
CA GLY A 78 9.22 -5.62 -7.59
C GLY A 78 9.88 -4.37 -8.15
N GLY A 79 10.55 -4.53 -9.28
CA GLY A 79 11.25 -3.46 -10.03
C GLY A 79 10.48 -2.98 -11.26
N SER A 80 9.35 -3.62 -11.61
CA SER A 80 8.50 -3.24 -12.74
C SER A 80 7.01 -3.29 -12.40
N ASP A 81 6.18 -2.71 -13.28
CA ASP A 81 4.71 -2.76 -13.16
C ASP A 81 4.20 -4.21 -13.26
N GLU A 82 4.83 -5.06 -14.09
CA GLU A 82 4.48 -6.46 -14.28
C GLU A 82 4.76 -7.29 -13.02
N GLU A 83 5.95 -7.17 -12.45
CA GLU A 83 6.29 -7.84 -11.19
C GLU A 83 5.35 -7.41 -10.06
N MET A 84 4.98 -6.13 -10.00
CA MET A 84 4.03 -5.65 -9.00
C MET A 84 2.64 -6.30 -9.15
N ILE A 85 2.17 -6.48 -10.38
CA ILE A 85 0.91 -7.18 -10.66
C ILE A 85 0.98 -8.64 -10.19
N GLU A 86 2.06 -9.35 -10.51
CA GLU A 86 2.26 -10.75 -10.09
C GLU A 86 2.31 -10.90 -8.57
N VAL A 87 2.99 -9.96 -7.88
CA VAL A 87 3.06 -9.91 -6.42
C VAL A 87 1.67 -9.74 -5.80
N VAL A 88 0.87 -8.83 -6.34
CA VAL A 88 -0.50 -8.56 -5.86
C VAL A 88 -1.40 -9.76 -6.14
N ASP A 89 -1.38 -10.30 -7.35
CA ASP A 89 -2.17 -11.47 -7.73
C ASP A 89 -1.91 -12.67 -6.82
N ALA A 90 -0.63 -13.00 -6.60
CA ALA A 90 -0.23 -14.08 -5.71
C ALA A 90 -0.66 -13.84 -4.25
N SER A 91 -0.63 -12.59 -3.79
CA SER A 91 -1.05 -12.23 -2.44
C SER A 91 -2.56 -12.33 -2.27
N ILE A 92 -3.34 -11.87 -3.25
CA ILE A 92 -4.81 -11.96 -3.24
C ILE A 92 -5.27 -13.41 -3.34
N ALA A 93 -4.63 -14.22 -4.19
CA ALA A 93 -4.97 -15.63 -4.37
C ALA A 93 -4.89 -16.48 -3.09
N GLY A 94 -4.07 -16.08 -2.11
CA GLY A 94 -3.97 -16.73 -0.80
C GLY A 94 -4.78 -16.04 0.32
N SER A 95 -5.40 -14.89 0.04
CA SER A 95 -6.14 -14.11 1.04
C SER A 95 -7.58 -14.62 1.20
N ASP A 96 -8.17 -14.35 2.38
CA ASP A 96 -9.59 -14.60 2.63
C ASP A 96 -10.44 -13.56 1.89
N PRO A 97 -11.27 -13.95 0.91
CA PRO A 97 -12.05 -13.03 0.09
C PRO A 97 -13.17 -12.31 0.86
N SER A 98 -13.48 -12.75 2.07
CA SER A 98 -14.48 -12.10 2.94
C SER A 98 -13.91 -10.95 3.77
N ARG A 99 -12.59 -10.75 3.76
CA ARG A 99 -11.88 -9.75 4.55
C ARG A 99 -11.29 -8.65 3.69
N PRO A 100 -11.22 -7.40 4.19
CA PRO A 100 -10.66 -6.30 3.43
C PRO A 100 -9.16 -6.49 3.17
N VAL A 101 -8.72 -6.01 2.00
CA VAL A 101 -7.32 -6.02 1.58
C VAL A 101 -6.79 -4.58 1.52
N HIS A 102 -5.71 -4.33 2.22
CA HIS A 102 -5.00 -3.05 2.25
C HIS A 102 -3.66 -3.13 1.51
N PHE A 103 -3.37 -2.15 0.66
CA PHE A 103 -2.11 -2.12 -0.09
C PHE A 103 -1.21 -1.00 0.41
N LEU A 104 -0.11 -1.38 1.05
CA LEU A 104 0.80 -0.47 1.74
C LEU A 104 1.66 0.33 0.74
N GLY A 105 1.70 1.65 0.93
CA GLY A 105 2.64 2.55 0.25
C GLY A 105 2.31 2.87 -1.21
N ILE A 106 1.15 2.51 -1.72
CA ILE A 106 0.74 2.72 -3.12
C ILE A 106 -0.23 3.88 -3.23
N GLY A 107 0.08 4.86 -4.11
CA GLY A 107 -0.76 6.06 -4.28
C GLY A 107 -0.56 6.83 -5.58
N LYS A 108 0.04 6.24 -6.60
CA LYS A 108 -0.10 6.75 -7.96
C LYS A 108 -1.54 6.47 -8.43
N ILE A 109 -2.21 7.47 -8.98
CA ILE A 109 -3.63 7.38 -9.34
C ILE A 109 -3.91 6.19 -10.26
N LYS A 110 -3.06 5.98 -11.28
CA LYS A 110 -3.18 4.83 -12.20
C LYS A 110 -3.14 3.47 -11.49
N ASP A 111 -2.29 3.36 -10.46
CA ASP A 111 -2.10 2.11 -9.72
C ASP A 111 -3.28 1.85 -8.79
N VAL A 112 -3.83 2.89 -8.15
CA VAL A 112 -5.05 2.76 -7.34
C VAL A 112 -6.19 2.18 -8.17
N PHE A 113 -6.48 2.72 -9.35
CA PHE A 113 -7.53 2.19 -10.22
C PHE A 113 -7.25 0.77 -10.71
N ARG A 114 -5.99 0.45 -10.98
CA ARG A 114 -5.58 -0.89 -11.39
C ARG A 114 -5.86 -1.90 -10.28
N PHE A 115 -5.37 -1.62 -9.08
CA PHE A 115 -5.42 -2.58 -7.97
C PHE A 115 -6.79 -2.70 -7.30
N VAL A 116 -7.64 -1.66 -7.35
CA VAL A 116 -9.07 -1.80 -6.99
C VAL A 116 -9.75 -2.87 -7.86
N ARG A 117 -9.45 -2.90 -9.17
CA ARG A 117 -9.98 -3.95 -10.05
C ARG A 117 -9.47 -5.36 -9.74
N MET A 118 -8.35 -5.45 -9.05
CA MET A 118 -7.77 -6.72 -8.59
C MET A 118 -8.28 -7.14 -7.20
N GLY A 119 -9.10 -6.31 -6.52
CA GLY A 119 -9.70 -6.62 -5.22
C GLY A 119 -9.02 -5.94 -4.03
N ILE A 120 -8.26 -4.88 -4.23
CA ILE A 120 -7.73 -4.06 -3.13
C ILE A 120 -8.78 -3.04 -2.70
N ASP A 121 -9.04 -2.94 -1.39
CA ASP A 121 -10.07 -2.08 -0.81
C ASP A 121 -9.52 -0.73 -0.35
N THR A 122 -8.32 -0.71 0.22
CA THR A 122 -7.74 0.50 0.82
C THR A 122 -6.27 0.66 0.51
N PHE A 123 -5.80 1.91 0.53
CA PHE A 123 -4.43 2.30 0.20
C PHE A 123 -3.93 3.35 1.19
N ASP A 124 -2.63 3.39 1.41
CA ASP A 124 -1.93 4.52 2.00
C ASP A 124 -0.73 4.93 1.16
N CYS A 125 -0.36 6.20 1.20
CA CYS A 125 0.87 6.60 0.56
C CYS A 125 1.33 7.99 1.00
N VAL A 126 2.64 8.20 0.92
CA VAL A 126 3.27 9.48 1.27
C VAL A 126 3.28 10.49 0.10
N ILE A 127 2.87 10.09 -1.12
CA ILE A 127 3.02 10.91 -2.32
C ILE A 127 2.31 12.26 -2.19
N PRO A 128 1.04 12.37 -1.76
CA PRO A 128 0.36 13.65 -1.66
C PRO A 128 1.07 14.63 -0.74
N THR A 129 1.41 14.18 0.47
CA THR A 129 2.11 15.03 1.46
C THR A 129 3.55 15.36 1.04
N ARG A 130 4.23 14.45 0.36
CA ARG A 130 5.56 14.69 -0.20
C ARG A 130 5.50 15.75 -1.30
N LEU A 131 4.56 15.65 -2.24
CA LEU A 131 4.34 16.65 -3.28
C LEU A 131 4.06 18.02 -2.67
N ALA A 132 3.14 18.10 -1.71
CA ALA A 132 2.79 19.35 -1.03
C ALA A 132 4.01 20.02 -0.38
N ARG A 133 4.84 19.26 0.36
CA ARG A 133 6.09 19.80 0.95
C ARG A 133 7.07 20.35 -0.10
N HIS A 134 7.01 19.89 -1.33
CA HIS A 134 7.85 20.37 -2.44
C HIS A 134 7.16 21.44 -3.29
N GLY A 135 5.95 21.88 -2.91
CA GLY A 135 5.17 22.85 -3.64
C GLY A 135 4.63 22.30 -4.95
N ALA A 136 4.17 21.06 -4.93
CA ALA A 136 3.50 20.41 -6.05
C ALA A 136 2.15 19.81 -5.59
N ALA A 137 1.22 19.64 -6.54
CA ALA A 137 -0.09 19.05 -6.28
C ALA A 137 -0.49 18.08 -7.41
N PHE A 138 -1.34 17.12 -7.08
CA PHE A 138 -2.05 16.36 -8.11
C PHE A 138 -3.09 17.23 -8.81
N ILE A 139 -3.21 17.04 -10.12
CA ILE A 139 -4.24 17.71 -10.94
C ILE A 139 -4.68 16.78 -12.06
N LYS A 140 -5.98 16.68 -12.27
CA LYS A 140 -6.56 15.85 -13.32
C LYS A 140 -6.27 16.46 -14.70
N GLY A 141 -5.91 15.61 -15.67
CA GLY A 141 -5.77 16.00 -17.07
C GLY A 141 -4.43 16.66 -17.45
N GLN A 142 -3.48 16.77 -16.51
CA GLN A 142 -2.13 17.23 -16.82
C GLN A 142 -1.18 16.05 -17.08
N PRO A 143 -0.15 16.20 -17.92
CA PRO A 143 0.88 15.17 -18.06
C PRO A 143 1.51 14.83 -16.72
N GLY A 144 1.52 13.54 -16.38
CA GLY A 144 2.00 13.07 -15.09
C GLY A 144 1.08 13.34 -13.88
N GLU A 145 -0.13 13.88 -14.13
CA GLU A 145 -1.15 14.18 -13.11
C GLU A 145 -0.64 15.06 -11.94
N THR A 146 0.40 15.86 -12.19
CA THR A 146 0.98 16.76 -11.19
C THR A 146 1.33 18.11 -11.78
N ILE A 147 1.25 19.16 -10.94
CA ILE A 147 1.74 20.50 -11.24
C ILE A 147 2.72 20.98 -10.18
N THR A 148 3.66 21.84 -10.58
CA THR A 148 4.58 22.51 -9.66
C THR A 148 4.11 23.93 -9.41
N LEU A 149 3.62 24.20 -8.21
CA LEU A 149 3.05 25.49 -7.79
C LEU A 149 4.11 26.60 -7.68
N LYS A 150 5.38 26.23 -7.59
CA LYS A 150 6.52 27.18 -7.55
C LYS A 150 6.81 27.84 -8.89
N ASN A 151 6.17 27.41 -9.97
CA ASN A 151 6.32 28.05 -11.29
C ASN A 151 5.81 29.49 -11.23
N ALA A 152 6.56 30.42 -11.81
CA ALA A 152 6.26 31.86 -11.79
C ALA A 152 4.85 32.20 -12.31
N ARG A 153 4.31 31.40 -13.22
CA ARG A 153 2.94 31.56 -13.75
C ARG A 153 1.83 31.50 -12.72
N TYR A 154 2.07 30.87 -11.56
CA TYR A 154 1.08 30.75 -10.49
C TYR A 154 1.24 31.79 -9.38
N ARG A 155 2.26 32.69 -9.45
CA ARG A 155 2.56 33.65 -8.38
C ARG A 155 1.39 34.59 -8.09
N ASP A 156 0.76 35.07 -9.16
CA ASP A 156 -0.29 36.08 -9.08
C ASP A 156 -1.61 35.56 -9.74
N ASP A 157 -1.75 34.24 -9.85
CA ASP A 157 -2.89 33.58 -10.47
C ASP A 157 -4.00 33.37 -9.41
N PRO A 158 -5.14 34.08 -9.48
CA PRO A 158 -6.23 33.95 -8.52
C PRO A 158 -7.15 32.75 -8.84
N GLU A 159 -6.92 32.05 -9.94
CA GLU A 159 -7.82 30.99 -10.37
C GLU A 159 -7.59 29.71 -9.55
N PRO A 160 -8.64 28.91 -9.36
CA PRO A 160 -8.52 27.60 -8.74
C PRO A 160 -7.57 26.69 -9.54
N LEU A 161 -6.75 25.89 -8.85
CA LEU A 161 -5.85 24.94 -9.50
C LEU A 161 -6.56 23.93 -10.40
N ASP A 162 -7.79 23.61 -10.08
CA ASP A 162 -8.68 22.75 -10.87
C ASP A 162 -10.08 23.38 -10.96
N PRO A 163 -10.31 24.26 -11.92
CA PRO A 163 -11.60 24.94 -12.09
C PRO A 163 -12.78 23.98 -12.33
N GLY A 164 -12.50 22.80 -12.91
CA GLY A 164 -13.52 21.80 -13.23
C GLY A 164 -14.13 21.09 -12.01
N ASN A 165 -13.46 21.11 -10.86
CA ASN A 165 -13.91 20.43 -9.64
C ASN A 165 -14.55 21.36 -8.61
N GLY A 166 -14.65 22.66 -8.88
CA GLY A 166 -15.27 23.63 -7.97
C GLY A 166 -14.52 23.84 -6.64
N ILE A 167 -13.36 23.24 -6.48
CA ILE A 167 -12.52 23.38 -5.29
C ILE A 167 -11.77 24.71 -5.41
N LYS A 168 -12.20 25.69 -4.62
CA LYS A 168 -11.44 26.93 -4.44
C LYS A 168 -10.27 26.65 -3.50
N ALA A 169 -9.05 26.97 -3.96
CA ALA A 169 -7.93 27.05 -3.05
C ALA A 169 -8.25 28.17 -2.04
N SER A 170 -8.44 27.82 -0.78
CA SER A 170 -8.42 28.83 0.28
C SER A 170 -6.98 29.28 0.44
N ALA A 171 -6.72 30.56 0.31
CA ALA A 171 -5.45 31.20 0.59
C ALA A 171 -4.99 30.92 2.04
#